data_b17a029e18be9d307d538b65326e1744
#
_entry.id   b17a029e18be9d307d538b65326e1744
#
_cell.length_a   1.000
_cell.length_b   1.000
_cell.length_c   1.000
_cell.angle_alpha   90.00
_cell.angle_beta   90.00
_cell.angle_gamma   90.00
#
_symmetry.space_group_name_H-M   'P 1'
#
loop_
_entity.id
_entity.type
_entity.pdbx_description
1 polymer ?
#
loop_
_entity_poly.entity_id
_entity_poly.type
_entity_poly.pdbx_seq_one_letter_code
_entity_poly.pdbx_strand_id
1 'polypeptide(L)'
;MLFMVIERFKNRDAGPVGERFRRQGRMLPEGVAYRASWMDSSGDRCFQIMEAPHAESLAPWISRWDDLVDFEIVPVLTSADFWSKAQSE
;
A
#
# COMPACT_ATOMS: atom_id res chain seq x y z
N MET A 1 -1.93 12.91 0.49
CA MET A 1 -0.96 12.41 -0.50
C MET A 1 -1.28 10.96 -0.84
N LEU A 2 -1.01 10.61 -2.08
CA LEU A 2 -1.17 9.23 -2.53
C LEU A 2 0.16 8.48 -2.50
N PHE A 3 0.08 7.20 -2.16
CA PHE A 3 1.25 6.32 -2.12
C PHE A 3 0.90 5.02 -2.84
N MET A 4 1.77 4.62 -3.76
CA MET A 4 1.76 3.26 -4.27
C MET A 4 2.55 2.42 -3.28
N VAL A 5 1.90 1.41 -2.70
CA VAL A 5 2.52 0.48 -1.78
C VAL A 5 2.70 -0.84 -2.52
N ILE A 6 3.92 -1.29 -2.62
CA ILE A 6 4.23 -2.58 -3.24
C ILE A 6 4.57 -3.53 -2.10
N GLU A 7 3.75 -4.56 -1.96
CA GLU A 7 3.89 -5.57 -0.91
C GLU A 7 4.44 -6.85 -1.52
N ARG A 8 5.61 -7.28 -1.05
CA ARG A 8 6.18 -8.57 -1.45
C ARG A 8 5.98 -9.54 -0.31
N PHE A 9 5.25 -10.62 -0.56
CA PHE A 9 4.94 -11.60 0.49
C PHE A 9 6.18 -12.43 0.79
N LYS A 10 6.52 -12.52 2.09
CA LYS A 10 7.66 -13.33 2.52
C LYS A 10 7.40 -14.79 2.18
N ASN A 11 8.46 -15.48 1.77
CA ASN A 11 8.40 -16.86 1.30
C ASN A 11 7.47 -17.05 0.08
N ARG A 12 7.14 -15.94 -0.62
CA ARG A 12 6.25 -15.96 -1.78
C ARG A 12 4.90 -16.59 -1.42
N ASP A 13 4.42 -16.34 -0.22
CA ASP A 13 3.23 -16.98 0.34
C ASP A 13 2.25 -15.93 0.87
N ALA A 14 1.18 -15.70 0.13
CA ALA A 14 0.13 -14.78 0.51
C ALA A 14 -0.85 -15.37 1.55
N GLY A 15 -0.78 -16.67 1.81
CA GLY A 15 -1.73 -17.35 2.69
C GLY A 15 -1.84 -16.75 4.08
N PRO A 16 -0.72 -16.54 4.81
CA PRO A 16 -0.78 -15.93 6.14
C PRO A 16 -1.33 -14.52 6.14
N VAL A 17 -1.05 -13.74 5.09
CA VAL A 17 -1.61 -12.38 4.94
C VAL A 17 -3.12 -12.44 4.79
N GLY A 18 -3.61 -13.29 3.90
CA GLY A 18 -5.05 -13.44 3.69
C GLY A 18 -5.78 -13.92 4.94
N GLU A 19 -5.16 -14.80 5.72
CA GLU A 19 -5.75 -15.28 6.95
C GLU A 19 -5.84 -14.19 8.02
N ARG A 20 -4.78 -13.40 8.20
CA ARG A 20 -4.80 -12.28 9.14
C ARG A 20 -5.81 -11.22 8.70
N PHE A 21 -5.87 -10.92 7.42
CA PHE A 21 -6.84 -9.98 6.87
C PHE A 21 -8.26 -10.43 7.15
N ARG A 22 -8.57 -11.70 6.99
CA ARG A 22 -9.90 -12.22 7.24
C ARG A 22 -10.30 -12.06 8.71
N ARG A 23 -9.34 -12.21 9.64
CA ARG A 23 -9.61 -12.12 11.07
C ARG A 23 -9.63 -10.67 11.58
N GLN A 24 -8.77 -9.80 11.06
CA GLN A 24 -8.51 -8.48 11.65
C GLN A 24 -8.69 -7.32 10.68
N GLY A 25 -8.96 -7.59 9.41
CA GLY A 25 -9.04 -6.54 8.39
C GLY A 25 -7.68 -5.93 8.09
N ARG A 26 -7.68 -4.73 7.50
CA ARG A 26 -6.44 -4.04 7.13
C ARG A 26 -5.69 -3.46 8.30
N MET A 27 -6.36 -3.21 9.39
CA MET A 27 -5.79 -2.58 10.58
C MET A 27 -5.19 -1.21 10.28
N LEU A 28 -5.95 -0.40 9.53
CA LEU A 28 -5.50 0.95 9.16
C LEU A 28 -5.51 1.88 10.37
N PRO A 29 -4.46 2.69 10.54
CA PRO A 29 -4.49 3.75 11.55
C PRO A 29 -5.40 4.90 11.12
N GLU A 30 -5.76 5.74 12.06
CA GLU A 30 -6.53 6.94 11.77
C GLU A 30 -5.79 7.83 10.76
N GLY A 31 -6.53 8.38 9.81
CA GLY A 31 -5.97 9.27 8.78
C GLY A 31 -5.41 8.55 7.56
N VAL A 32 -5.38 7.23 7.55
CA VAL A 32 -4.93 6.43 6.42
C VAL A 32 -6.13 5.77 5.75
N ALA A 33 -6.24 5.95 4.43
CA ALA A 33 -7.34 5.39 3.66
C ALA A 33 -6.82 4.46 2.56
N TYR A 34 -7.51 3.34 2.39
CA TYR A 34 -7.31 2.41 1.29
C TYR A 34 -8.12 2.89 0.08
N ARG A 35 -7.51 2.89 -1.10
CA ARG A 35 -8.19 3.30 -2.34
C ARG A 35 -8.45 2.15 -3.29
N ALA A 36 -7.42 1.38 -3.61
CA ALA A 36 -7.53 0.26 -4.54
C ALA A 36 -6.33 -0.66 -4.39
N SER A 37 -6.47 -1.90 -4.86
CA SER A 37 -5.34 -2.81 -4.89
C SER A 37 -5.49 -3.84 -6.00
N TRP A 38 -4.35 -4.39 -6.41
CA TRP A 38 -4.25 -5.42 -7.42
C TRP A 38 -3.22 -6.43 -6.98
N MET A 39 -3.53 -7.71 -7.16
CA MET A 39 -2.55 -8.77 -6.95
C MET A 39 -1.76 -9.00 -8.22
N ASP A 40 -0.45 -9.21 -8.08
CA ASP A 40 0.35 -9.79 -9.15
C ASP A 40 -0.26 -11.13 -9.52
N SER A 41 -0.33 -11.44 -10.81
CA SER A 41 -0.95 -12.69 -11.25
C SER A 41 -0.24 -13.94 -10.72
N SER A 42 1.04 -13.82 -10.33
CA SER A 42 1.77 -14.91 -9.68
C SER A 42 1.34 -15.13 -8.22
N GLY A 43 0.68 -14.13 -7.61
CA GLY A 43 0.32 -14.16 -6.20
C GLY A 43 1.44 -13.78 -5.25
N ASP A 44 2.58 -13.31 -5.77
CA ASP A 44 3.77 -12.99 -4.96
C ASP A 44 3.77 -11.56 -4.44
N ARG A 45 3.04 -10.64 -5.09
CA ARG A 45 3.02 -9.22 -4.75
C ARG A 45 1.62 -8.66 -4.79
N CYS A 46 1.41 -7.61 -4.01
CA CYS A 46 0.21 -6.78 -4.09
C CYS A 46 0.62 -5.34 -4.36
N PHE A 47 -0.09 -4.67 -5.26
CA PHE A 47 0.07 -3.26 -5.56
C PHE A 47 -1.13 -2.52 -5.00
N GLN A 48 -0.90 -1.54 -4.13
CA GLN A 48 -1.99 -0.93 -3.39
C GLN A 48 -1.84 0.58 -3.38
N ILE A 49 -2.94 1.30 -3.61
CA ILE A 49 -2.97 2.75 -3.49
C ILE A 49 -3.54 3.10 -2.13
N MET A 50 -2.76 3.86 -1.37
CA MET A 50 -3.12 4.35 -0.06
C MET A 50 -3.09 5.87 -0.04
N GLU A 51 -3.93 6.46 0.77
CA GLU A 51 -3.94 7.91 0.98
C GLU A 51 -3.63 8.21 2.43
N ALA A 52 -2.71 9.14 2.67
CA ALA A 52 -2.28 9.54 4.01
C ALA A 52 -1.71 10.95 3.97
N PRO A 53 -1.64 11.67 5.11
CA PRO A 53 -1.03 13.00 5.15
C PRO A 53 0.47 12.98 4.80
N HIS A 54 1.20 11.99 5.27
CA HIS A 54 2.64 11.84 5.01
C HIS A 54 3.00 10.36 4.95
N ALA A 55 4.20 10.07 4.42
CA ALA A 55 4.70 8.70 4.38
C ALA A 55 4.79 8.08 5.79
N GLU A 56 5.20 8.85 6.79
CA GLU A 56 5.32 8.38 8.17
C GLU A 56 3.98 7.94 8.76
N SER A 57 2.87 8.45 8.24
CA SER A 57 1.53 8.04 8.68
C SER A 57 1.26 6.56 8.42
N LEU A 58 1.98 5.96 7.48
CA LEU A 58 1.85 4.55 7.14
C LEU A 58 2.60 3.62 8.09
N ALA A 59 3.51 4.16 8.91
CA ALA A 59 4.39 3.35 9.74
C ALA A 59 3.66 2.40 10.70
N PRO A 60 2.60 2.81 11.43
CA PRO A 60 1.89 1.88 12.29
C PRO A 60 1.23 0.73 11.53
N TRP A 61 0.71 1.01 10.32
CA TRP A 61 0.14 -0.02 9.48
C TRP A 61 1.20 -1.00 9.00
N ILE A 62 2.33 -0.48 8.51
CA ILE A 62 3.46 -1.31 8.06
C ILE A 62 3.90 -2.24 9.19
N SER A 63 4.04 -1.73 10.41
CA SER A 63 4.52 -2.54 11.54
C SER A 63 3.57 -3.67 11.91
N ARG A 64 2.29 -3.57 11.54
CA ARG A 64 1.30 -4.62 11.81
C ARG A 64 1.38 -5.78 10.82
N TRP A 65 2.15 -5.61 9.75
CA TRP A 65 2.22 -6.58 8.64
C TRP A 65 3.65 -6.96 8.25
N ASP A 66 4.68 -6.26 8.75
CA ASP A 66 6.04 -6.43 8.27
C ASP A 66 6.68 -7.77 8.63
N ASP A 67 6.05 -8.52 9.53
CA ASP A 67 6.46 -9.90 9.78
C ASP A 67 6.14 -10.84 8.61
N LEU A 68 5.14 -10.49 7.79
CA LEU A 68 4.69 -11.31 6.66
C LEU A 68 5.00 -10.69 5.30
N VAL A 69 5.32 -9.41 5.26
CA VAL A 69 5.39 -8.63 4.01
C VAL A 69 6.61 -7.71 4.04
N ASP A 70 7.30 -7.61 2.91
CA ASP A 70 8.29 -6.56 2.67
C ASP A 70 7.62 -5.44 1.89
N PHE A 71 7.74 -4.21 2.38
CA PHE A 71 7.05 -3.04 1.83
C PHE A 71 7.99 -2.15 1.03
N GLU A 72 7.46 -1.65 -0.09
CA GLU A 72 8.08 -0.54 -0.82
C GLU A 72 7.03 0.55 -0.95
N ILE A 73 7.36 1.77 -0.53
CA ILE A 73 6.44 2.91 -0.53
C ILE A 73 6.91 3.94 -1.55
N VAL A 74 6.06 4.24 -2.54
CA VAL A 74 6.39 5.20 -3.59
C VAL A 74 5.34 6.32 -3.57
N PRO A 75 5.72 7.55 -3.22
CA PRO A 75 4.80 8.69 -3.36
C PRO A 75 4.43 8.87 -4.83
N VAL A 76 3.15 9.03 -5.10
CA VAL A 76 2.66 9.14 -6.48
C VAL A 76 1.69 10.30 -6.63
N LEU A 77 1.57 10.78 -7.86
CA LEU A 77 0.51 11.67 -8.30
C LEU A 77 -0.33 10.93 -9.34
N THR A 78 -1.58 11.31 -9.50
CA THR A 78 -2.30 10.87 -10.70
C THR A 78 -1.60 11.46 -11.93
N SER A 79 -1.72 10.78 -13.07
CA SER A 79 -1.18 11.33 -14.31
C SER A 79 -1.77 12.69 -14.62
N ALA A 80 -3.07 12.86 -14.37
CA ALA A 80 -3.74 14.14 -14.60
C ALA A 80 -3.13 15.25 -13.75
N ASP A 81 -2.89 15.01 -12.46
CA ASP A 81 -2.31 16.00 -11.57
C ASP A 81 -0.87 16.32 -11.96
N PHE A 82 -0.09 15.32 -12.31
CA PHE A 82 1.30 15.52 -12.75
C PHE A 82 1.36 16.41 -13.99
N TRP A 83 0.57 16.09 -15.02
CA TRP A 83 0.61 16.84 -16.28
C TRP A 83 0.00 18.22 -16.14
N SER A 84 -1.01 18.39 -15.32
CA SER A 84 -1.59 19.69 -15.01
C SER A 84 -0.55 20.61 -14.38
N LYS A 85 0.21 20.07 -13.43
CA LYS A 85 1.28 20.79 -12.74
C LYS A 85 2.40 21.19 -13.72
N ALA A 86 2.81 20.27 -14.59
CA ALA A 86 3.84 20.54 -15.61
C ALA A 86 3.40 21.62 -16.61
N GLN A 87 2.11 21.62 -16.98
CA GLN A 87 1.57 22.60 -17.92
C GLN A 87 1.43 23.99 -17.31
N SER A 88 1.30 24.11 -16.01
CA SER A 88 1.14 25.40 -15.33
C SER A 88 2.47 26.14 -15.14
N GLU A 89 3.56 25.48 -15.43
CA GLU A 89 4.90 26.07 -15.39
C GLU A 89 5.31 26.58 -16.76
#